data_81c4f6cc69e61ce735eb1491baf340e0
#
_entry.id   81c4f6cc69e61ce735eb1491baf340e0
#
_cell.length_a   1.000
_cell.length_b   1.000
_cell.length_c   1.000
_cell.angle_alpha   90.00
_cell.angle_beta   90.00
_cell.angle_gamma   90.00
#
_symmetry.space_group_name_H-M   'P 1'
#
loop_
_entity.id
_entity.type
_entity.pdbx_description
1 polymer ?
#
loop_
_entity_poly.entity_id
_entity_poly.type
_entity_poly.pdbx_seq_one_letter_code
_entity_poly.pdbx_strand_id
1 'polypeptide(L)'
;MDVKKKNNMVITRKIEVFVCEDDKDLRKAYYEKLYASRDIAVKVANMCASHLFALDNTMPYLSDEDKEKVTFLGVSGDASTKRNAPYVAASEAFKGQADMGMVSCVLQNVQKMYQDDRKKGMWARSLRSYKSNMPVPYQAKRFANLHFAEYTNGNGEKREGCFFTLTGIPMQMRFGRDRSGNRTIVERVADGDYKMCTSSLQFDGKKIFLLLCVDVPKKEVKLDAKKILFAYLDVDVPIRCTTDVKAAKEYDSGMKWFEIGTKEEFLYRRRQIQEFVRRCQINNKYTTGGKGRKKKCQALEHWHEKELNYVGTKLHMYSRMLVDVAMKHKCGKIVLVNQKEREEKAKEENMRCEPFLLRNWSYYGLKDKIKYKGRMVGIEVAEE
;
A
#
# COMPACT_ATOMS: atom_id res chain seq x y z
N MET A 1 -2.31 -33.48 18.26
CA MET A 1 -2.68 -32.08 18.61
C MET A 1 -2.90 -31.34 17.32
N ASP A 2 -4.16 -31.22 16.89
CA ASP A 2 -4.51 -30.46 15.70
C ASP A 2 -4.22 -28.99 15.93
N VAL A 3 -3.23 -28.49 15.25
CA VAL A 3 -2.96 -27.05 15.16
C VAL A 3 -4.12 -26.45 14.37
N LYS A 4 -5.18 -25.99 15.05
CA LYS A 4 -6.20 -25.13 14.45
C LYS A 4 -5.47 -24.02 13.72
N LYS A 5 -5.44 -24.04 12.38
CA LYS A 5 -4.97 -22.92 11.57
C LYS A 5 -5.74 -21.70 12.05
N LYS A 6 -5.05 -20.83 12.81
CA LYS A 6 -5.64 -19.57 13.28
C LYS A 6 -6.17 -18.85 12.05
N ASN A 7 -7.47 -18.59 12.03
CA ASN A 7 -8.15 -17.90 10.92
C ASN A 7 -7.85 -16.41 10.98
N ASN A 8 -6.56 -16.07 10.87
CA ASN A 8 -6.03 -14.73 11.00
C ASN A 8 -5.72 -14.12 9.62
N MET A 9 -5.66 -12.81 9.57
CA MET A 9 -5.16 -12.08 8.41
C MET A 9 -4.30 -10.90 8.83
N VAL A 10 -3.31 -10.57 8.02
CA VAL A 10 -2.47 -9.39 8.23
C VAL A 10 -3.12 -8.17 7.59
N ILE A 11 -3.30 -7.12 8.39
CA ILE A 11 -3.74 -5.81 7.94
C ILE A 11 -2.61 -4.79 8.09
N THR A 12 -2.58 -3.78 7.23
CA THR A 12 -1.64 -2.67 7.34
C THR A 12 -2.37 -1.38 7.64
N ARG A 13 -1.86 -0.61 8.62
CA ARG A 13 -2.37 0.71 9.01
C ARG A 13 -1.30 1.77 8.83
N LYS A 14 -1.65 2.87 8.16
CA LYS A 14 -0.75 4.02 7.97
C LYS A 14 -1.02 5.05 9.06
N ILE A 15 -0.04 5.29 9.93
CA ILE A 15 -0.13 6.17 11.10
C ILE A 15 1.03 7.17 11.02
N GLU A 16 0.76 8.47 11.17
CA GLU A 16 1.81 9.49 11.25
C GLU A 16 2.59 9.32 12.55
N VAL A 17 3.92 9.38 12.47
CA VAL A 17 4.81 9.24 13.63
C VAL A 17 5.89 10.33 13.59
N PHE A 18 6.40 10.70 14.76
CA PHE A 18 7.48 11.67 14.89
C PHE A 18 8.37 11.33 16.09
N VAL A 19 9.60 11.84 16.07
CA VAL A 19 10.55 11.65 17.17
C VAL A 19 10.06 12.45 18.37
N CYS A 20 9.90 11.77 19.52
CA CYS A 20 9.48 12.35 20.79
C CYS A 20 10.73 12.57 21.66
N GLU A 21 11.37 13.71 21.50
CA GLU A 21 12.57 14.10 22.26
C GLU A 21 12.51 15.61 22.49
N ASP A 22 12.77 16.05 23.71
CA ASP A 22 12.70 17.45 24.10
C ASP A 22 13.98 18.22 23.70
N ASP A 23 15.13 17.57 23.83
CA ASP A 23 16.41 18.12 23.40
C ASP A 23 16.44 18.25 21.86
N LYS A 24 16.68 19.48 21.40
CA LYS A 24 16.65 19.80 19.97
C LYS A 24 17.80 19.15 19.20
N ASP A 25 18.99 19.06 19.80
CA ASP A 25 20.16 18.50 19.14
C ASP A 25 20.05 16.98 19.07
N LEU A 26 19.62 16.35 20.16
CA LEU A 26 19.38 14.92 20.18
C LEU A 26 18.23 14.52 19.23
N ARG A 27 17.15 15.29 19.22
CA ARG A 27 16.05 15.10 18.26
C ARG A 27 16.52 15.20 16.80
N LYS A 28 17.38 16.18 16.50
CA LYS A 28 17.98 16.33 15.17
C LYS A 28 18.83 15.11 14.81
N ALA A 29 19.68 14.65 15.73
CA ALA A 29 20.49 13.45 15.53
C ALA A 29 19.65 12.20 15.28
N TYR A 30 18.51 12.04 15.97
CA TYR A 30 17.58 10.94 15.72
C TYR A 30 16.96 11.01 14.33
N TYR A 31 16.54 12.18 13.86
CA TYR A 31 16.05 12.32 12.48
C TYR A 31 17.14 12.02 11.46
N GLU A 32 18.35 12.49 11.65
CA GLU A 32 19.49 12.19 10.77
C GLU A 32 19.73 10.68 10.68
N LYS A 33 19.68 9.97 11.82
CA LYS A 33 19.78 8.50 11.87
C LYS A 33 18.65 7.80 11.10
N LEU A 34 17.41 8.28 11.21
CA LEU A 34 16.28 7.72 10.47
C LEU A 34 16.43 7.93 8.95
N TYR A 35 16.84 9.13 8.52
CA TYR A 35 17.10 9.43 7.12
C TYR A 35 18.30 8.66 6.56
N ALA A 36 19.38 8.51 7.32
CA ALA A 36 20.52 7.69 6.95
C ALA A 36 20.09 6.21 6.75
N SER A 37 19.28 5.67 7.66
CA SER A 37 18.72 4.30 7.53
C SER A 37 17.87 4.15 6.27
N ARG A 38 17.06 5.14 5.91
CA ARG A 38 16.31 5.17 4.64
C ARG A 38 17.25 5.12 3.44
N ASP A 39 18.27 5.96 3.42
CA ASP A 39 19.18 6.07 2.28
C ASP A 39 20.00 4.78 2.10
N ILE A 40 20.41 4.15 3.21
CA ILE A 40 21.05 2.83 3.19
C ILE A 40 20.05 1.78 2.66
N ALA A 41 18.80 1.76 3.13
CA ALA A 41 17.79 0.83 2.65
C ALA A 41 17.58 0.93 1.13
N VAL A 42 17.55 2.15 0.58
CA VAL A 42 17.41 2.38 -0.87
C VAL A 42 18.63 1.88 -1.64
N LYS A 43 19.86 2.15 -1.15
CA LYS A 43 21.09 1.64 -1.75
C LYS A 43 21.11 0.12 -1.77
N VAL A 44 20.81 -0.52 -0.65
CA VAL A 44 20.75 -1.98 -0.51
C VAL A 44 19.69 -2.58 -1.45
N ALA A 45 18.52 -1.96 -1.55
CA ALA A 45 17.45 -2.44 -2.42
C ALA A 45 17.85 -2.42 -3.90
N ASN A 46 18.44 -1.31 -4.36
CA ASN A 46 18.90 -1.20 -5.75
C ASN A 46 20.08 -2.14 -6.04
N MET A 47 21.02 -2.26 -5.10
CA MET A 47 22.14 -3.21 -5.23
C MET A 47 21.64 -4.65 -5.36
N CYS A 48 20.69 -5.06 -4.52
CA CYS A 48 20.10 -6.41 -4.58
C CYS A 48 19.35 -6.64 -5.90
N ALA A 49 18.53 -5.68 -6.35
CA ALA A 49 17.81 -5.81 -7.60
C ALA A 49 18.75 -5.91 -8.81
N SER A 50 19.80 -5.10 -8.84
CA SER A 50 20.84 -5.15 -9.90
C SER A 50 21.60 -6.47 -9.89
N HIS A 51 21.95 -6.99 -8.72
CA HIS A 51 22.62 -8.27 -8.58
C HIS A 51 21.76 -9.43 -9.09
N LEU A 52 20.49 -9.49 -8.70
CA LEU A 52 19.55 -10.53 -9.16
C LEU A 52 19.36 -10.46 -10.67
N PHE A 53 19.25 -9.26 -11.23
CA PHE A 53 19.13 -9.07 -12.67
C PHE A 53 20.39 -9.50 -13.41
N ALA A 54 21.57 -9.14 -12.91
CA ALA A 54 22.85 -9.56 -13.49
C ALA A 54 23.00 -11.09 -13.47
N LEU A 55 22.69 -11.74 -12.34
CA LEU A 55 22.71 -13.20 -12.24
C LEU A 55 21.78 -13.85 -13.28
N ASP A 56 20.50 -13.43 -13.34
CA ASP A 56 19.52 -14.02 -14.26
C ASP A 56 19.92 -13.87 -15.74
N ASN A 57 20.57 -12.77 -16.10
CA ASN A 57 20.98 -12.53 -17.49
C ASN A 57 22.34 -13.15 -17.85
N THR A 58 23.19 -13.48 -16.89
CA THR A 58 24.54 -14.02 -17.13
C THR A 58 24.57 -15.53 -16.96
N MET A 59 23.84 -16.08 -15.97
CA MET A 59 23.84 -17.51 -15.66
C MET A 59 23.60 -18.45 -16.87
N PRO A 60 22.67 -18.13 -17.82
CA PRO A 60 22.41 -18.98 -18.97
C PRO A 60 23.64 -19.18 -19.91
N TYR A 61 24.59 -18.25 -19.87
CA TYR A 61 25.74 -18.21 -20.75
C TYR A 61 27.04 -18.76 -20.13
N LEU A 62 26.99 -19.13 -18.83
CA LEU A 62 28.16 -19.64 -18.12
C LEU A 62 28.23 -21.17 -18.15
N SER A 63 29.46 -21.72 -18.10
CA SER A 63 29.70 -23.12 -17.82
C SER A 63 29.19 -23.50 -16.42
N ASP A 64 28.97 -24.78 -16.16
CA ASP A 64 28.49 -25.23 -14.85
C ASP A 64 29.51 -24.96 -13.74
N GLU A 65 30.82 -25.04 -14.06
CA GLU A 65 31.88 -24.67 -13.11
C GLU A 65 31.89 -23.18 -12.81
N ASP A 66 31.69 -22.32 -13.81
CA ASP A 66 31.66 -20.86 -13.62
C ASP A 66 30.37 -20.40 -12.91
N LYS A 67 29.25 -21.07 -13.16
CA LYS A 67 28.01 -20.83 -12.43
C LYS A 67 28.16 -20.96 -10.92
N GLU A 68 29.07 -21.84 -10.48
CA GLU A 68 29.33 -22.00 -9.04
C GLU A 68 30.19 -20.89 -8.45
N LYS A 69 31.08 -20.28 -9.23
CA LYS A 69 32.07 -19.31 -8.77
C LYS A 69 31.65 -17.85 -8.88
N VAL A 70 30.65 -17.51 -9.74
CA VAL A 70 30.31 -16.14 -10.07
C VAL A 70 29.57 -15.43 -8.94
N THR A 71 30.14 -14.32 -8.46
CA THR A 71 29.48 -13.32 -7.61
C THR A 71 29.76 -11.92 -8.17
N PHE A 72 28.75 -11.17 -8.54
CA PHE A 72 28.91 -9.84 -9.16
C PHE A 72 29.18 -8.70 -8.17
N LEU A 73 29.26 -8.98 -6.88
CA LEU A 73 29.44 -7.96 -5.83
C LEU A 73 30.84 -7.97 -5.22
N GLY A 74 31.80 -8.67 -5.87
CA GLY A 74 33.16 -8.78 -5.35
C GLY A 74 33.28 -9.60 -4.05
N VAL A 75 32.23 -10.32 -3.68
CA VAL A 75 32.22 -11.19 -2.49
C VAL A 75 32.79 -12.53 -2.87
N SER A 76 33.87 -12.94 -2.21
CA SER A 76 34.45 -14.30 -2.34
C SER A 76 33.60 -15.30 -1.56
N GLY A 77 33.36 -16.47 -2.10
CA GLY A 77 32.70 -17.53 -1.33
C GLY A 77 32.04 -18.62 -2.17
N ASP A 78 31.60 -19.65 -1.47
CA ASP A 78 30.98 -20.87 -2.01
C ASP A 78 29.63 -20.60 -2.72
N ALA A 79 29.15 -21.61 -3.44
CA ALA A 79 27.82 -21.61 -4.08
C ALA A 79 26.69 -21.25 -3.14
N SER A 80 26.79 -21.57 -1.83
CA SER A 80 25.84 -21.19 -0.79
C SER A 80 25.73 -19.69 -0.59
N THR A 81 26.77 -18.91 -0.91
CA THR A 81 26.81 -17.45 -0.69
C THR A 81 26.23 -16.65 -1.84
N LYS A 82 26.02 -17.23 -3.03
CA LYS A 82 25.47 -16.53 -4.21
C LYS A 82 24.13 -15.84 -3.91
N ARG A 83 23.23 -16.51 -3.23
CA ARG A 83 21.95 -15.94 -2.82
C ARG A 83 22.09 -14.92 -1.69
N ASN A 84 23.13 -15.06 -0.90
CA ASN A 84 23.42 -14.20 0.25
C ASN A 84 24.43 -13.10 -0.08
N ALA A 85 25.05 -13.11 -1.25
CA ALA A 85 26.04 -12.11 -1.66
C ALA A 85 25.55 -10.66 -1.43
N PRO A 86 24.31 -10.26 -1.74
CA PRO A 86 23.84 -8.92 -1.44
C PRO A 86 23.82 -8.60 0.06
N TYR A 87 23.58 -9.61 0.92
CA TYR A 87 23.63 -9.41 2.37
C TYR A 87 25.06 -9.23 2.87
N VAL A 88 25.99 -10.05 2.37
CA VAL A 88 27.41 -9.96 2.75
C VAL A 88 27.97 -8.60 2.35
N ALA A 89 27.78 -8.19 1.08
CA ALA A 89 28.22 -6.88 0.59
C ALA A 89 27.60 -5.72 1.37
N ALA A 90 26.29 -5.81 1.68
CA ALA A 90 25.61 -4.79 2.49
C ALA A 90 26.12 -4.78 3.95
N SER A 91 26.46 -5.95 4.50
CA SER A 91 27.00 -6.04 5.86
C SER A 91 28.41 -5.42 5.93
N GLU A 92 29.27 -5.70 4.96
CA GLU A 92 30.61 -5.10 4.88
C GLU A 92 30.52 -3.57 4.75
N ALA A 93 29.64 -3.08 3.87
CA ALA A 93 29.53 -1.64 3.60
C ALA A 93 28.85 -0.83 4.73
N PHE A 94 27.90 -1.43 5.47
CA PHE A 94 26.99 -0.67 6.36
C PHE A 94 26.89 -1.21 7.79
N LYS A 95 27.69 -2.21 8.17
CA LYS A 95 27.77 -2.72 9.54
C LYS A 95 28.17 -1.56 10.49
N GLY A 96 27.42 -1.40 11.58
CA GLY A 96 27.62 -0.30 12.52
C GLY A 96 26.93 1.03 12.11
N GLN A 97 26.55 1.21 10.85
CA GLN A 97 25.82 2.40 10.38
C GLN A 97 24.30 2.17 10.30
N ALA A 98 23.87 0.93 10.10
CA ALA A 98 22.45 0.56 10.00
C ALA A 98 22.13 -0.71 10.79
N ASP A 99 20.82 -0.88 11.12
CA ASP A 99 20.33 -2.14 11.69
C ASP A 99 20.38 -3.24 10.63
N MET A 100 21.20 -4.26 10.85
CA MET A 100 21.33 -5.39 9.93
C MET A 100 20.04 -6.22 9.82
N GLY A 101 19.17 -6.17 10.84
CA GLY A 101 17.82 -6.74 10.76
C GLY A 101 16.94 -6.02 9.73
N MET A 102 17.04 -4.68 9.65
CA MET A 102 16.40 -3.88 8.60
C MET A 102 16.95 -4.23 7.22
N VAL A 103 18.28 -4.33 7.07
CA VAL A 103 18.94 -4.74 5.81
C VAL A 103 18.42 -6.09 5.34
N SER A 104 18.37 -7.08 6.22
CA SER A 104 17.82 -8.41 5.91
C SER A 104 16.37 -8.34 5.41
N CYS A 105 15.51 -7.55 6.06
CA CYS A 105 14.12 -7.37 5.64
C CYS A 105 14.02 -6.69 4.25
N VAL A 106 14.86 -5.69 3.97
CA VAL A 106 14.92 -5.05 2.65
C VAL A 106 15.26 -6.07 1.58
N LEU A 107 16.30 -6.86 1.78
CA LEU A 107 16.74 -7.87 0.82
C LEU A 107 15.64 -8.91 0.54
N GLN A 108 14.99 -9.44 1.59
CA GLN A 108 13.88 -10.39 1.44
C GLN A 108 12.72 -9.80 0.65
N ASN A 109 12.36 -8.55 0.92
CA ASN A 109 11.29 -7.87 0.19
C ASN A 109 11.65 -7.65 -1.28
N VAL A 110 12.87 -7.23 -1.58
CA VAL A 110 13.35 -7.04 -2.95
C VAL A 110 13.38 -8.35 -3.71
N GLN A 111 13.92 -9.42 -3.12
CA GLN A 111 13.94 -10.76 -3.72
C GLN A 111 12.52 -11.24 -4.07
N LYS A 112 11.58 -11.09 -3.14
CA LYS A 112 10.18 -11.45 -3.38
C LYS A 112 9.56 -10.63 -4.51
N MET A 113 9.73 -9.31 -4.49
CA MET A 113 9.20 -8.41 -5.53
C MET A 113 9.82 -8.71 -6.89
N TYR A 114 11.12 -9.00 -6.94
CA TYR A 114 11.82 -9.38 -8.15
C TYR A 114 11.25 -10.68 -8.74
N GLN A 115 11.04 -11.70 -7.91
CA GLN A 115 10.43 -12.95 -8.34
C GLN A 115 8.99 -12.78 -8.85
N ASP A 116 8.19 -11.93 -8.18
CA ASP A 116 6.82 -11.63 -8.60
C ASP A 116 6.79 -10.86 -9.94
N ASP A 117 7.68 -9.90 -10.13
CA ASP A 117 7.83 -9.16 -11.39
C ASP A 117 8.29 -10.10 -12.52
N ARG A 118 9.21 -11.03 -12.24
CA ARG A 118 9.66 -12.06 -13.18
C ARG A 118 8.52 -12.97 -13.62
N LYS A 119 7.74 -13.50 -12.68
CA LYS A 119 6.57 -14.34 -12.99
C LYS A 119 5.54 -13.63 -13.87
N LYS A 120 5.41 -12.32 -13.73
CA LYS A 120 4.53 -11.50 -14.55
C LYS A 120 5.15 -11.04 -15.87
N GLY A 121 6.39 -11.40 -16.15
CA GLY A 121 7.14 -10.97 -17.33
C GLY A 121 7.50 -9.47 -17.34
N MET A 122 7.34 -8.76 -16.22
CA MET A 122 7.55 -7.30 -16.15
C MET A 122 9.03 -6.91 -16.16
N TRP A 123 9.91 -7.72 -15.60
CA TRP A 123 11.34 -7.46 -15.52
C TRP A 123 12.04 -7.43 -16.89
N ALA A 124 11.47 -8.08 -17.92
CA ALA A 124 12.01 -8.05 -19.28
C ALA A 124 11.94 -6.65 -19.93
N ARG A 125 11.11 -5.74 -19.40
CA ARG A 125 10.95 -4.38 -19.93
C ARG A 125 11.87 -3.39 -19.23
N SER A 126 11.95 -3.42 -17.91
CA SER A 126 12.83 -2.57 -17.11
C SER A 126 12.98 -3.11 -15.70
N LEU A 127 14.19 -3.03 -15.16
CA LEU A 127 14.43 -3.33 -13.77
C LEU A 127 13.76 -2.30 -12.86
N ARG A 128 13.15 -2.77 -11.77
CA ARG A 128 12.54 -1.88 -10.76
C ARG A 128 13.62 -1.05 -10.08
N SER A 129 13.42 0.28 -10.06
CA SER A 129 14.28 1.22 -9.34
C SER A 129 13.61 1.66 -8.03
N TYR A 130 14.33 1.54 -6.92
CA TYR A 130 13.89 1.93 -5.60
C TYR A 130 14.32 3.38 -5.31
N LYS A 131 13.38 4.19 -4.79
CA LYS A 131 13.56 5.61 -4.51
C LYS A 131 13.36 5.88 -3.01
N SER A 132 13.65 7.10 -2.59
CA SER A 132 13.55 7.54 -1.18
C SER A 132 12.15 7.46 -0.56
N ASN A 133 11.10 7.26 -1.36
CA ASN A 133 9.75 7.01 -0.86
C ASN A 133 9.46 5.51 -0.60
N MET A 134 10.45 4.63 -0.82
CA MET A 134 10.34 3.22 -0.48
C MET A 134 10.12 3.04 1.03
N PRO A 135 9.13 2.24 1.46
CA PRO A 135 8.98 1.88 2.86
C PRO A 135 10.20 1.11 3.38
N VAL A 136 10.75 1.54 4.52
CA VAL A 136 11.89 0.89 5.19
C VAL A 136 11.38 -0.12 6.21
N PRO A 137 11.57 -1.42 6.01
CA PRO A 137 10.99 -2.46 6.86
C PRO A 137 11.85 -2.68 8.12
N TYR A 138 11.16 -2.90 9.25
CA TYR A 138 11.76 -3.29 10.52
C TYR A 138 11.03 -4.50 11.10
N GLN A 139 11.77 -5.44 11.67
CA GLN A 139 11.20 -6.59 12.38
C GLN A 139 10.40 -6.12 13.59
N ALA A 140 9.34 -6.85 13.95
CA ALA A 140 8.47 -6.50 15.08
C ALA A 140 9.26 -6.28 16.40
N LYS A 141 10.30 -7.08 16.66
CA LYS A 141 11.18 -6.95 17.84
C LYS A 141 11.96 -5.64 17.94
N ARG A 142 11.99 -4.83 16.86
CA ARG A 142 12.65 -3.51 16.86
C ARG A 142 11.74 -2.40 17.38
N PHE A 143 10.46 -2.70 17.49
CA PHE A 143 9.47 -1.81 18.11
C PHE A 143 9.30 -2.26 19.57
N ALA A 144 9.76 -1.45 20.48
CA ALA A 144 9.72 -1.74 21.92
C ALA A 144 8.87 -0.70 22.66
N ASN A 145 8.43 -1.05 23.87
CA ASN A 145 7.76 -0.15 24.81
C ASN A 145 6.54 0.57 24.21
N LEU A 146 5.72 -0.16 23.43
CA LEU A 146 4.46 0.39 22.93
C LEU A 146 3.47 0.55 24.08
N HIS A 147 3.12 1.81 24.39
CA HIS A 147 2.21 2.13 25.51
C HIS A 147 1.48 3.44 25.27
N PHE A 148 0.39 3.64 25.98
CA PHE A 148 -0.34 4.89 26.05
C PHE A 148 0.01 5.62 27.34
N ALA A 149 0.26 6.94 27.26
CA ALA A 149 0.57 7.77 28.41
C ALA A 149 0.03 9.19 28.23
N GLU A 150 -0.27 9.87 29.33
CA GLU A 150 -0.59 11.30 29.31
C GLU A 150 0.66 12.12 29.04
N TYR A 151 0.52 13.14 28.22
CA TYR A 151 1.55 14.13 27.96
C TYR A 151 0.95 15.54 27.84
N THR A 152 1.74 16.55 28.13
CA THR A 152 1.34 17.94 27.95
C THR A 152 1.76 18.41 26.58
N ASN A 153 0.82 18.87 25.76
CA ASN A 153 1.13 19.42 24.44
C ASN A 153 1.78 20.82 24.56
N GLY A 154 2.31 21.35 23.44
CA GLY A 154 2.92 22.68 23.39
C GLY A 154 2.01 23.85 23.81
N ASN A 155 0.70 23.61 23.94
CA ASN A 155 -0.29 24.59 24.41
C ASN A 155 -0.64 24.42 25.90
N GLY A 156 0.05 23.54 26.63
CA GLY A 156 -0.21 23.28 28.05
C GLY A 156 -1.39 22.33 28.33
N GLU A 157 -2.03 21.76 27.31
CA GLU A 157 -3.16 20.83 27.47
C GLU A 157 -2.67 19.40 27.71
N LYS A 158 -3.24 18.70 28.71
CA LYS A 158 -3.01 17.28 28.92
C LYS A 158 -3.74 16.48 27.82
N ARG A 159 -3.03 15.60 27.16
CA ARG A 159 -3.54 14.69 26.14
C ARG A 159 -2.94 13.31 26.33
N GLU A 160 -3.66 12.31 25.90
CA GLU A 160 -3.16 10.94 25.85
C GLU A 160 -2.48 10.69 24.51
N GLY A 161 -1.25 10.20 24.51
CA GLY A 161 -0.45 9.83 23.33
C GLY A 161 -0.06 8.37 23.36
N CYS A 162 0.28 7.85 22.21
CA CYS A 162 0.86 6.52 22.08
C CYS A 162 2.35 6.64 21.77
N PHE A 163 3.17 6.02 22.58
CA PHE A 163 4.62 6.07 22.53
C PHE A 163 5.20 4.69 22.25
N PHE A 164 6.32 4.65 21.57
CA PHE A 164 7.11 3.45 21.34
C PHE A 164 8.56 3.79 21.06
N THR A 165 9.44 2.80 21.11
CA THR A 165 10.85 2.97 20.78
C THR A 165 11.17 2.16 19.51
N LEU A 166 11.78 2.78 18.51
CA LEU A 166 12.27 2.09 17.32
C LEU A 166 13.79 2.11 17.30
N THR A 167 14.43 0.95 17.47
CA THR A 167 15.91 0.83 17.49
C THR A 167 16.59 1.82 18.43
N GLY A 168 15.97 2.10 19.59
CA GLY A 168 16.46 3.06 20.59
C GLY A 168 16.04 4.52 20.35
N ILE A 169 15.28 4.83 19.31
CA ILE A 169 14.75 6.16 19.03
C ILE A 169 13.33 6.27 19.61
N PRO A 170 13.07 7.24 20.52
CA PRO A 170 11.73 7.44 21.07
C PRO A 170 10.82 8.07 20.00
N MET A 171 9.66 7.47 19.80
CA MET A 171 8.70 7.85 18.78
C MET A 171 7.31 8.01 19.40
N GLN A 172 6.53 8.96 18.86
CA GLN A 172 5.13 9.14 19.21
C GLN A 172 4.24 8.99 17.97
N MET A 173 3.08 8.34 18.13
CA MET A 173 2.05 8.19 17.09
C MET A 173 1.07 9.37 17.14
N ARG A 174 0.67 9.84 15.94
CA ARG A 174 -0.37 10.85 15.77
C ARG A 174 -1.56 10.25 15.03
N PHE A 175 -2.68 10.08 15.70
CA PHE A 175 -3.89 9.50 15.10
C PHE A 175 -4.76 10.54 14.37
N GLY A 176 -4.67 11.82 14.72
CA GLY A 176 -5.50 12.88 14.14
C GLY A 176 -7.01 12.63 14.37
N ARG A 177 -7.81 12.86 13.33
CA ARG A 177 -9.23 12.47 13.33
C ARG A 177 -9.35 11.02 12.92
N ASP A 178 -9.20 10.10 13.86
CA ASP A 178 -9.15 8.66 13.59
C ASP A 178 -10.52 8.06 13.21
N ARG A 179 -10.89 8.24 11.94
CA ARG A 179 -12.10 7.63 11.37
C ARG A 179 -11.92 6.15 10.99
N SER A 180 -10.70 5.65 11.00
CA SER A 180 -10.33 4.28 10.56
C SER A 180 -10.12 3.31 11.72
N GLY A 181 -10.24 3.76 12.96
CA GLY A 181 -10.04 2.95 14.17
C GLY A 181 -8.58 2.50 14.34
N ASN A 182 -7.62 3.31 13.90
CA ASN A 182 -6.19 3.00 14.05
C ASN A 182 -5.81 2.94 15.52
N ARG A 183 -6.35 3.86 16.33
CA ARG A 183 -6.11 3.91 17.77
C ARG A 183 -6.51 2.60 18.45
N THR A 184 -7.72 2.12 18.21
CA THR A 184 -8.22 0.85 18.78
C THR A 184 -7.37 -0.34 18.37
N ILE A 185 -6.82 -0.36 17.15
CA ILE A 185 -5.92 -1.42 16.71
C ILE A 185 -4.60 -1.35 17.45
N VAL A 186 -4.04 -0.15 17.64
CA VAL A 186 -2.79 0.05 18.38
C VAL A 186 -2.96 -0.30 19.86
N GLU A 187 -4.09 0.06 20.49
CA GLU A 187 -4.45 -0.34 21.86
C GLU A 187 -4.40 -1.86 22.01
N ARG A 188 -5.06 -2.60 21.12
CA ARG A 188 -5.04 -4.08 21.13
C ARG A 188 -3.65 -4.68 20.87
N VAL A 189 -2.78 -3.96 20.13
CA VAL A 189 -1.37 -4.39 19.98
C VAL A 189 -0.60 -4.14 21.27
N ALA A 190 -0.82 -3.01 21.95
CA ALA A 190 -0.19 -2.67 23.21
C ALA A 190 -0.62 -3.64 24.33
N ASP A 191 -1.89 -4.04 24.35
CA ASP A 191 -2.46 -5.00 25.30
C ASP A 191 -2.05 -6.47 25.00
N GLY A 192 -1.41 -6.71 23.85
CA GLY A 192 -0.99 -8.05 23.42
C GLY A 192 -2.08 -8.90 22.74
N ASP A 193 -3.29 -8.37 22.54
CA ASP A 193 -4.41 -9.04 21.87
C ASP A 193 -4.09 -9.32 20.39
N TYR A 194 -3.40 -8.38 19.75
CA TYR A 194 -2.99 -8.48 18.36
C TYR A 194 -1.48 -8.56 18.24
N LYS A 195 -1.02 -9.44 17.35
CA LYS A 195 0.41 -9.61 17.10
C LYS A 195 0.90 -8.61 16.06
N MET A 196 1.89 -7.80 16.42
CA MET A 196 2.61 -6.96 15.48
C MET A 196 3.50 -7.81 14.57
N CYS A 197 3.45 -7.55 13.27
CA CYS A 197 4.31 -8.15 12.24
C CYS A 197 5.43 -7.19 11.85
N THR A 198 6.29 -7.61 10.90
CA THR A 198 7.26 -6.72 10.25
C THR A 198 6.54 -5.51 9.70
N SER A 199 6.87 -4.34 10.24
CA SER A 199 6.25 -3.06 9.91
C SER A 199 7.27 -2.14 9.25
N SER A 200 6.84 -1.07 8.59
CA SER A 200 7.76 -0.23 7.82
C SER A 200 7.59 1.25 8.12
N LEU A 201 8.66 2.02 8.05
CA LEU A 201 8.59 3.48 8.00
C LEU A 201 8.54 3.96 6.56
N GLN A 202 7.60 4.83 6.26
CA GLN A 202 7.49 5.53 4.98
C GLN A 202 7.75 7.00 5.16
N PHE A 203 8.68 7.54 4.38
CA PHE A 203 9.04 8.96 4.38
C PHE A 203 8.31 9.66 3.25
N ASP A 204 7.52 10.69 3.58
CA ASP A 204 6.70 11.44 2.64
C ASP A 204 6.86 12.93 2.90
N GLY A 205 7.69 13.58 2.10
CA GLY A 205 8.09 14.97 2.33
C GLY A 205 8.73 15.16 3.69
N LYS A 206 8.08 15.96 4.55
CA LYS A 206 8.53 16.23 5.92
C LYS A 206 7.90 15.28 6.97
N LYS A 207 7.04 14.38 6.56
CA LYS A 207 6.32 13.48 7.46
C LYS A 207 6.88 12.07 7.39
N ILE A 208 6.81 11.39 8.52
CA ILE A 208 7.15 9.98 8.64
C ILE A 208 5.86 9.24 9.00
N PHE A 209 5.60 8.14 8.31
CA PHE A 209 4.46 7.28 8.57
C PHE A 209 4.93 5.88 8.95
N LEU A 210 4.36 5.35 9.99
CA LEU A 210 4.45 3.93 10.33
C LEU A 210 3.38 3.18 9.52
N LEU A 211 3.81 2.25 8.69
CA LEU A 211 2.97 1.24 8.07
C LEU A 211 2.94 0.04 9.04
N LEU A 212 2.05 0.13 10.01
CA LEU A 212 1.89 -0.88 11.06
C LEU A 212 1.19 -2.11 10.48
N CYS A 213 1.90 -3.23 10.44
CA CYS A 213 1.35 -4.52 10.03
C CYS A 213 0.97 -5.34 11.26
N VAL A 214 -0.28 -5.76 11.32
CA VAL A 214 -0.86 -6.44 12.48
C VAL A 214 -1.59 -7.70 12.02
N ASP A 215 -1.35 -8.79 12.71
CA ASP A 215 -2.08 -10.04 12.55
C ASP A 215 -3.36 -10.01 13.39
N VAL A 216 -4.52 -9.95 12.72
CA VAL A 216 -5.82 -9.83 13.37
C VAL A 216 -6.70 -11.05 13.07
N PRO A 217 -7.56 -11.49 13.99
CA PRO A 217 -8.50 -12.55 13.72
C PRO A 217 -9.52 -12.09 12.66
N LYS A 218 -9.84 -12.97 11.72
CA LYS A 218 -10.92 -12.71 10.77
C LYS A 218 -12.25 -12.68 11.51
N LYS A 219 -13.14 -11.79 11.08
CA LYS A 219 -14.51 -11.79 11.58
C LYS A 219 -15.22 -13.04 11.09
N GLU A 220 -15.70 -13.88 12.00
CA GLU A 220 -16.55 -14.99 11.67
C GLU A 220 -17.96 -14.47 11.36
N VAL A 221 -18.32 -14.48 10.09
CA VAL A 221 -19.67 -14.17 9.63
C VAL A 221 -20.30 -15.46 9.14
N LYS A 222 -21.51 -15.77 9.58
CA LYS A 222 -22.27 -16.93 9.08
C LYS A 222 -22.74 -16.63 7.66
N LEU A 223 -22.00 -17.12 6.68
CA LEU A 223 -22.27 -16.97 5.24
C LEU A 223 -22.76 -18.30 4.67
N ASP A 224 -23.61 -18.22 3.65
CA ASP A 224 -24.07 -19.37 2.89
C ASP A 224 -23.25 -19.48 1.61
N ALA A 225 -22.44 -20.53 1.49
CA ALA A 225 -21.57 -20.77 0.34
C ALA A 225 -22.33 -20.90 -0.99
N LYS A 226 -23.62 -21.27 -0.94
CA LYS A 226 -24.49 -21.43 -2.13
C LYS A 226 -25.07 -20.11 -2.62
N LYS A 227 -25.08 -19.07 -1.77
CA LYS A 227 -25.60 -17.74 -2.14
C LYS A 227 -24.51 -16.90 -2.78
N ILE A 228 -24.79 -16.45 -3.99
CA ILE A 228 -23.89 -15.66 -4.81
C ILE A 228 -24.47 -14.25 -4.96
N LEU A 229 -23.61 -13.24 -4.83
CA LEU A 229 -23.90 -11.87 -5.22
C LEU A 229 -23.19 -11.58 -6.54
N PHE A 230 -23.94 -11.32 -7.60
CA PHE A 230 -23.41 -10.91 -8.89
C PHE A 230 -23.22 -9.40 -8.88
N ALA A 231 -22.05 -8.93 -9.31
CA ALA A 231 -21.72 -7.52 -9.30
C ALA A 231 -21.11 -7.09 -10.65
N TYR A 232 -21.61 -5.99 -11.17
CA TYR A 232 -21.13 -5.33 -12.37
C TYR A 232 -20.48 -4.01 -11.98
N LEU A 233 -19.27 -3.78 -12.50
CA LEU A 233 -18.57 -2.53 -12.30
C LEU A 233 -18.72 -1.70 -13.58
N ASP A 234 -19.34 -0.52 -13.47
CA ASP A 234 -19.65 0.34 -14.61
C ASP A 234 -19.25 1.78 -14.32
N VAL A 235 -19.23 2.62 -15.36
CA VAL A 235 -18.95 4.05 -15.22
C VAL A 235 -20.20 4.81 -14.78
N ASP A 236 -21.37 4.47 -15.31
CA ASP A 236 -22.62 5.15 -15.00
C ASP A 236 -23.11 4.86 -13.59
N VAL A 237 -23.05 3.60 -13.20
CA VAL A 237 -23.29 3.17 -11.82
C VAL A 237 -22.04 2.43 -11.35
N PRO A 238 -21.24 3.01 -10.45
CA PRO A 238 -19.97 2.41 -10.00
C PRO A 238 -20.04 0.92 -9.68
N ILE A 239 -21.10 0.49 -8.98
CA ILE A 239 -21.38 -0.94 -8.79
C ILE A 239 -22.89 -1.17 -8.85
N ARG A 240 -23.30 -2.09 -9.71
CA ARG A 240 -24.67 -2.60 -9.75
C ARG A 240 -24.63 -4.08 -9.39
N CYS A 241 -25.40 -4.52 -8.41
CA CYS A 241 -25.35 -5.91 -7.95
C CYS A 241 -26.73 -6.51 -7.68
N THR A 242 -26.83 -7.83 -7.83
CA THR A 242 -28.06 -8.60 -7.59
C THR A 242 -27.76 -9.99 -7.03
N THR A 243 -28.70 -10.55 -6.29
CA THR A 243 -28.65 -11.94 -5.84
C THR A 243 -29.46 -12.86 -6.74
N ASP A 244 -30.17 -12.32 -7.74
CA ASP A 244 -30.97 -13.08 -8.68
C ASP A 244 -30.12 -13.54 -9.86
N VAL A 245 -30.07 -14.85 -10.09
CA VAL A 245 -29.30 -15.48 -11.18
C VAL A 245 -29.86 -15.12 -12.55
N LYS A 246 -31.20 -14.99 -12.68
CA LYS A 246 -31.84 -14.64 -13.95
C LYS A 246 -31.54 -13.19 -14.31
N ALA A 247 -31.69 -12.25 -13.35
CA ALA A 247 -31.33 -10.86 -13.53
C ALA A 247 -29.86 -10.69 -13.91
N ALA A 248 -28.98 -11.50 -13.34
CA ALA A 248 -27.55 -11.47 -13.64
C ALA A 248 -27.23 -11.94 -15.08
N LYS A 249 -27.98 -12.89 -15.64
CA LYS A 249 -27.75 -13.39 -17.01
C LYS A 249 -28.30 -12.45 -18.09
N GLU A 250 -29.49 -11.92 -17.86
CA GLU A 250 -30.24 -11.16 -18.86
C GLU A 250 -29.96 -9.65 -18.78
N TYR A 251 -29.31 -9.20 -17.69
CA TYR A 251 -29.08 -7.77 -17.39
C TYR A 251 -30.36 -6.90 -17.53
N ASP A 252 -31.48 -7.46 -17.10
CA ASP A 252 -32.78 -6.81 -17.24
C ASP A 252 -32.99 -5.70 -16.20
N SER A 253 -33.40 -4.51 -16.68
CA SER A 253 -33.69 -3.33 -15.88
C SER A 253 -34.94 -3.46 -15.00
N GLY A 254 -35.81 -4.44 -15.29
CA GLY A 254 -37.06 -4.68 -14.55
C GLY A 254 -36.92 -5.43 -13.23
N MET A 255 -35.75 -5.98 -12.91
CA MET A 255 -35.51 -6.78 -11.70
C MET A 255 -34.84 -5.99 -10.59
N LYS A 256 -34.87 -6.50 -9.35
CA LYS A 256 -34.27 -5.85 -8.18
C LYS A 256 -32.75 -5.83 -8.25
N TRP A 257 -32.22 -4.64 -8.53
CA TRP A 257 -30.81 -4.32 -8.46
C TRP A 257 -30.50 -3.44 -7.26
N PHE A 258 -29.32 -3.65 -6.67
CA PHE A 258 -28.74 -2.74 -5.70
C PHE A 258 -27.70 -1.89 -6.42
N GLU A 259 -27.89 -0.58 -6.43
CA GLU A 259 -26.97 0.37 -7.02
C GLU A 259 -26.13 1.03 -5.93
N ILE A 260 -24.82 1.11 -6.16
CA ILE A 260 -23.85 1.68 -5.23
C ILE A 260 -23.10 2.80 -5.91
N GLY A 261 -23.41 4.02 -5.52
CA GLY A 261 -22.89 5.24 -6.10
C GLY A 261 -23.58 5.62 -7.40
N THR A 262 -23.32 6.84 -7.86
CA THR A 262 -23.77 7.37 -9.14
C THR A 262 -22.63 8.07 -9.87
N LYS A 263 -22.71 8.16 -11.20
CA LYS A 263 -21.75 8.88 -12.04
C LYS A 263 -21.66 10.35 -11.64
N GLU A 264 -22.82 10.98 -11.42
CA GLU A 264 -22.92 12.39 -11.07
C GLU A 264 -22.22 12.68 -9.74
N GLU A 265 -22.47 11.88 -8.71
CA GLU A 265 -21.83 12.03 -7.40
C GLU A 265 -20.31 11.89 -7.50
N PHE A 266 -19.86 10.89 -8.28
CA PHE A 266 -18.43 10.63 -8.46
C PHE A 266 -17.75 11.75 -9.25
N LEU A 267 -18.40 12.23 -10.32
CA LEU A 267 -17.85 13.24 -11.23
C LEU A 267 -17.93 14.65 -10.67
N TYR A 268 -18.97 15.00 -9.93
CA TYR A 268 -19.19 16.36 -9.46
C TYR A 268 -17.95 16.95 -8.78
N ARG A 269 -17.39 16.24 -7.79
CA ARG A 269 -16.21 16.71 -7.07
C ARG A 269 -14.95 16.67 -7.94
N ARG A 270 -14.84 15.71 -8.83
CA ARG A 270 -13.72 15.62 -9.76
C ARG A 270 -13.72 16.78 -10.76
N ARG A 271 -14.86 17.16 -11.30
CA ARG A 271 -14.99 18.33 -12.19
C ARG A 271 -14.54 19.60 -11.49
N GLN A 272 -14.93 19.82 -10.24
CA GLN A 272 -14.45 20.94 -9.45
C GLN A 272 -12.91 20.94 -9.31
N ILE A 273 -12.33 19.80 -8.98
CA ILE A 273 -10.87 19.67 -8.83
C ILE A 273 -10.18 19.93 -10.18
N GLN A 274 -10.69 19.38 -11.27
CA GLN A 274 -10.14 19.59 -12.62
C GLN A 274 -10.20 21.06 -13.05
N GLU A 275 -11.25 21.77 -12.70
CA GLU A 275 -11.33 23.21 -12.96
C GLU A 275 -10.21 23.98 -12.20
N PHE A 276 -9.94 23.64 -10.94
CA PHE A 276 -8.81 24.23 -10.22
C PHE A 276 -7.45 23.86 -10.85
N VAL A 277 -7.29 22.61 -11.29
CA VAL A 277 -6.08 22.17 -12.02
C VAL A 277 -5.90 22.99 -13.29
N ARG A 278 -6.96 23.18 -14.07
CA ARG A 278 -6.94 23.99 -15.30
C ARG A 278 -6.55 25.43 -15.02
N ARG A 279 -7.12 26.06 -13.99
CA ARG A 279 -6.73 27.43 -13.56
C ARG A 279 -5.26 27.51 -13.18
N CYS A 280 -4.76 26.53 -12.41
CA CYS A 280 -3.35 26.46 -12.07
C CYS A 280 -2.45 26.32 -13.31
N GLN A 281 -2.87 25.49 -14.29
CA GLN A 281 -2.13 25.29 -15.54
C GLN A 281 -2.09 26.58 -16.38
N ILE A 282 -3.20 27.29 -16.52
CA ILE A 282 -3.26 28.58 -17.20
C ILE A 282 -2.33 29.59 -16.54
N ASN A 283 -2.39 29.74 -15.22
CA ASN A 283 -1.54 30.66 -14.48
C ASN A 283 -0.05 30.30 -14.59
N ASN A 284 0.27 29.00 -14.72
CA ASN A 284 1.65 28.53 -14.88
C ASN A 284 2.20 28.67 -16.30
N LYS A 285 1.33 28.79 -17.33
CA LYS A 285 1.73 28.91 -18.73
C LYS A 285 2.65 30.10 -18.98
N TYR A 286 2.41 31.19 -18.27
CA TYR A 286 3.18 32.45 -18.40
C TYR A 286 4.42 32.50 -17.49
N THR A 287 4.78 31.41 -16.83
CA THR A 287 5.93 31.37 -15.92
C THR A 287 7.09 30.69 -16.64
N THR A 288 8.03 31.48 -17.10
CA THR A 288 9.29 31.01 -17.68
C THR A 288 10.31 30.80 -16.56
N GLY A 289 10.82 29.59 -16.39
CA GLY A 289 12.00 29.24 -15.60
C GLY A 289 12.09 29.80 -14.15
N GLY A 290 13.16 29.46 -13.45
CA GLY A 290 13.55 30.04 -12.18
C GLY A 290 12.86 29.48 -10.92
N LYS A 291 13.25 30.01 -9.74
CA LYS A 291 12.80 29.54 -8.41
C LYS A 291 11.28 29.64 -8.20
N GLY A 292 10.59 30.56 -8.89
CA GLY A 292 9.13 30.74 -8.81
C GLY A 292 8.33 29.59 -9.40
N ARG A 293 8.84 28.90 -10.43
CA ARG A 293 8.17 27.76 -11.08
C ARG A 293 7.92 26.61 -10.09
N LYS A 294 8.87 26.28 -9.25
CA LYS A 294 8.72 25.20 -8.25
C LYS A 294 7.58 25.47 -7.27
N LYS A 295 7.43 26.71 -6.79
CA LYS A 295 6.30 27.09 -5.90
C LYS A 295 4.96 27.01 -6.61
N LYS A 296 4.87 27.43 -7.87
CA LYS A 296 3.62 27.37 -8.66
C LYS A 296 3.23 25.93 -9.01
N CYS A 297 4.20 25.06 -9.30
CA CYS A 297 3.94 23.63 -9.51
C CYS A 297 3.43 22.93 -8.24
N GLN A 298 3.78 23.39 -7.04
CA GLN A 298 3.26 22.81 -5.79
C GLN A 298 1.72 22.88 -5.69
N ALA A 299 1.11 23.95 -6.18
CA ALA A 299 -0.36 24.06 -6.21
C ALA A 299 -0.99 23.00 -7.12
N LEU A 300 -0.35 22.71 -8.26
CA LEU A 300 -0.82 21.69 -9.19
C LEU A 300 -0.69 20.27 -8.57
N GLU A 301 0.45 19.96 -7.97
CA GLU A 301 0.68 18.70 -7.25
C GLU A 301 -0.36 18.49 -6.14
N HIS A 302 -0.65 19.54 -5.37
CA HIS A 302 -1.67 19.48 -4.31
C HIS A 302 -3.07 19.14 -4.83
N TRP A 303 -3.49 19.70 -5.98
CA TRP A 303 -4.80 19.38 -6.56
C TRP A 303 -4.85 17.98 -7.14
N HIS A 304 -3.75 17.50 -7.76
CA HIS A 304 -3.64 16.10 -8.20
C HIS A 304 -3.73 15.13 -7.02
N GLU A 305 -3.06 15.44 -5.92
CA GLU A 305 -3.12 14.64 -4.69
C GLU A 305 -4.54 14.62 -4.09
N LYS A 306 -5.25 15.75 -4.10
CA LYS A 306 -6.66 15.82 -3.69
C LYS A 306 -7.55 14.93 -4.56
N GLU A 307 -7.34 14.90 -5.86
CA GLU A 307 -8.11 14.04 -6.77
C GLU A 307 -7.86 12.56 -6.47
N LEU A 308 -6.59 12.15 -6.34
CA LEU A 308 -6.21 10.78 -6.01
C LEU A 308 -6.82 10.34 -4.67
N ASN A 309 -6.76 11.19 -3.65
CA ASN A 309 -7.33 10.92 -2.34
C ASN A 309 -8.85 10.79 -2.38
N TYR A 310 -9.53 11.66 -3.15
CA TYR A 310 -10.97 11.58 -3.34
C TYR A 310 -11.39 10.28 -4.02
N VAL A 311 -10.76 9.94 -5.16
CA VAL A 311 -11.02 8.69 -5.89
C VAL A 311 -10.76 7.49 -4.99
N GLY A 312 -9.60 7.46 -4.32
CA GLY A 312 -9.27 6.40 -3.36
C GLY A 312 -10.33 6.21 -2.28
N THR A 313 -10.82 7.31 -1.69
CA THR A 313 -11.89 7.30 -0.68
C THR A 313 -13.19 6.73 -1.24
N LYS A 314 -13.60 7.14 -2.45
CA LYS A 314 -14.81 6.63 -3.10
C LYS A 314 -14.70 5.14 -3.41
N LEU A 315 -13.58 4.68 -3.96
CA LEU A 315 -13.35 3.25 -4.20
C LEU A 315 -13.38 2.41 -2.91
N HIS A 316 -12.84 2.95 -1.81
CA HIS A 316 -12.96 2.31 -0.50
C HIS A 316 -14.41 2.26 0.00
N MET A 317 -15.18 3.33 -0.19
CA MET A 317 -16.58 3.40 0.19
C MET A 317 -17.41 2.38 -0.62
N TYR A 318 -17.33 2.42 -1.94
CA TYR A 318 -18.09 1.52 -2.81
C TYR A 318 -17.77 0.03 -2.58
N SER A 319 -16.47 -0.31 -2.48
CA SER A 319 -16.07 -1.68 -2.16
C SER A 319 -16.55 -2.14 -0.78
N ARG A 320 -16.68 -1.23 0.20
CA ARG A 320 -17.25 -1.55 1.51
C ARG A 320 -18.74 -1.82 1.42
N MET A 321 -19.48 -0.92 0.75
CA MET A 321 -20.92 -1.06 0.57
C MET A 321 -21.29 -2.37 -0.13
N LEU A 322 -20.52 -2.79 -1.17
CA LEU A 322 -20.75 -4.09 -1.84
C LEU A 322 -20.59 -5.27 -0.89
N VAL A 323 -19.53 -5.26 -0.09
CA VAL A 323 -19.29 -6.33 0.90
C VAL A 323 -20.37 -6.32 1.98
N ASP A 324 -20.85 -5.15 2.40
CA ASP A 324 -21.93 -5.03 3.38
C ASP A 324 -23.26 -5.54 2.81
N VAL A 325 -23.56 -5.30 1.52
CA VAL A 325 -24.70 -5.91 0.82
C VAL A 325 -24.58 -7.45 0.81
N ALA A 326 -23.40 -7.99 0.46
CA ALA A 326 -23.16 -9.42 0.47
C ALA A 326 -23.35 -10.04 1.86
N MET A 327 -22.85 -9.38 2.91
CA MET A 327 -23.04 -9.82 4.30
C MET A 327 -24.52 -9.79 4.71
N LYS A 328 -25.24 -8.70 4.37
CA LYS A 328 -26.68 -8.55 4.65
C LYS A 328 -27.49 -9.69 4.05
N HIS A 329 -27.16 -10.12 2.83
CA HIS A 329 -27.80 -11.22 2.14
C HIS A 329 -27.19 -12.58 2.45
N LYS A 330 -26.19 -12.64 3.34
CA LYS A 330 -25.46 -13.87 3.73
C LYS A 330 -24.82 -14.60 2.54
N CYS A 331 -24.35 -13.86 1.53
CA CYS A 331 -23.71 -14.44 0.36
C CYS A 331 -22.27 -14.85 0.70
N GLY A 332 -21.91 -16.11 0.41
CA GLY A 332 -20.55 -16.64 0.58
C GLY A 332 -19.62 -16.30 -0.58
N LYS A 333 -20.18 -15.88 -1.72
CA LYS A 333 -19.42 -15.59 -2.92
C LYS A 333 -19.90 -14.29 -3.59
N ILE A 334 -18.96 -13.48 -4.09
CA ILE A 334 -19.21 -12.35 -5.00
C ILE A 334 -18.60 -12.73 -6.35
N VAL A 335 -19.38 -12.62 -7.42
CA VAL A 335 -18.93 -12.82 -8.81
C VAL A 335 -18.95 -11.47 -9.51
N LEU A 336 -17.80 -11.03 -10.01
CA LEU A 336 -17.66 -9.85 -10.84
C LEU A 336 -17.84 -10.26 -12.29
N VAL A 337 -18.97 -9.88 -12.90
CA VAL A 337 -19.44 -10.40 -14.18
C VAL A 337 -18.99 -9.52 -15.35
N ASN A 338 -18.58 -10.15 -16.47
CA ASN A 338 -18.25 -9.52 -17.76
C ASN A 338 -17.31 -8.32 -17.66
N GLN A 339 -16.25 -8.43 -16.85
CA GLN A 339 -15.37 -7.29 -16.57
C GLN A 339 -14.61 -6.81 -17.80
N LYS A 340 -14.16 -7.72 -18.68
CA LYS A 340 -13.37 -7.34 -19.87
C LYS A 340 -14.19 -6.53 -20.86
N GLU A 341 -15.39 -6.98 -21.21
CA GLU A 341 -16.28 -6.25 -22.13
C GLU A 341 -16.64 -4.88 -21.59
N ARG A 342 -16.88 -4.76 -20.28
CA ARG A 342 -17.23 -3.49 -19.66
C ARG A 342 -16.06 -2.52 -19.59
N GLU A 343 -14.87 -3.02 -19.34
CA GLU A 343 -13.64 -2.21 -19.42
C GLU A 343 -13.41 -1.67 -20.85
N GLU A 344 -13.68 -2.47 -21.86
CA GLU A 344 -13.58 -2.05 -23.28
C GLU A 344 -14.64 -1.01 -23.64
N LYS A 345 -15.91 -1.25 -23.32
CA LYS A 345 -16.99 -0.29 -23.51
C LYS A 345 -16.74 1.03 -22.78
N ALA A 346 -16.30 0.96 -21.51
CA ALA A 346 -15.97 2.15 -20.76
C ALA A 346 -14.78 2.92 -21.35
N LYS A 347 -13.80 2.26 -21.95
CA LYS A 347 -12.71 2.91 -22.71
C LYS A 347 -13.24 3.62 -23.95
N GLU A 348 -14.12 3.00 -24.71
CA GLU A 348 -14.73 3.58 -25.90
C GLU A 348 -15.59 4.80 -25.58
N GLU A 349 -16.46 4.72 -24.56
CA GLU A 349 -17.29 5.85 -24.14
C GLU A 349 -16.46 7.03 -23.65
N ASN A 350 -15.38 6.76 -22.88
CA ASN A 350 -14.52 7.83 -22.37
C ASN A 350 -13.65 8.47 -23.45
N MET A 351 -13.29 7.75 -24.51
CA MET A 351 -12.66 8.36 -25.69
C MET A 351 -13.59 9.37 -26.39
N ARG A 352 -14.91 9.13 -26.32
CA ARG A 352 -15.92 10.00 -26.98
C ARG A 352 -16.34 11.19 -26.11
N CYS A 353 -16.53 10.99 -24.81
CA CYS A 353 -17.22 11.97 -23.97
C CYS A 353 -16.34 12.68 -22.93
N GLU A 354 -15.53 11.96 -22.14
CA GLU A 354 -14.78 12.55 -21.03
C GLU A 354 -13.46 11.81 -20.74
N PRO A 355 -12.37 12.08 -21.47
CA PRO A 355 -11.09 11.36 -21.34
C PRO A 355 -10.49 11.37 -19.94
N PHE A 356 -10.88 12.29 -19.04
CA PHE A 356 -10.38 12.34 -17.67
C PHE A 356 -11.01 11.31 -16.74
N LEU A 357 -12.19 10.77 -17.09
CA LEU A 357 -12.87 9.73 -16.28
C LEU A 357 -12.03 8.49 -16.14
N LEU A 358 -11.45 8.00 -17.24
CA LEU A 358 -10.60 6.81 -17.22
C LEU A 358 -9.28 7.02 -16.50
N ARG A 359 -8.74 8.23 -16.53
CA ARG A 359 -7.42 8.51 -15.96
C ARG A 359 -7.33 8.11 -14.50
N ASN A 360 -8.42 8.20 -13.74
CA ASN A 360 -8.47 7.93 -12.31
C ASN A 360 -9.56 6.94 -11.89
N TRP A 361 -10.43 6.50 -12.82
CA TRP A 361 -11.35 5.40 -12.55
C TRP A 361 -10.60 4.09 -12.65
N SER A 362 -10.15 3.59 -11.52
CA SER A 362 -9.36 2.37 -11.47
C SER A 362 -10.26 1.16 -11.21
N TYR A 363 -10.70 0.49 -12.26
CA TYR A 363 -11.36 -0.81 -12.14
C TYR A 363 -10.50 -1.81 -11.37
N TYR A 364 -9.21 -1.87 -11.66
CA TYR A 364 -8.27 -2.73 -10.94
C TYR A 364 -8.21 -2.39 -9.46
N GLY A 365 -8.11 -1.09 -9.12
CA GLY A 365 -8.11 -0.64 -7.74
C GLY A 365 -9.41 -0.95 -7.00
N LEU A 366 -10.56 -0.92 -7.68
CA LEU A 366 -11.86 -1.29 -7.11
C LEU A 366 -11.94 -2.81 -6.89
N LYS A 367 -11.57 -3.62 -7.89
CA LYS A 367 -11.49 -5.09 -7.81
C LYS A 367 -10.59 -5.55 -6.68
N ASP A 368 -9.39 -5.00 -6.57
CA ASP A 368 -8.44 -5.32 -5.49
C ASP A 368 -9.01 -4.99 -4.11
N LYS A 369 -9.70 -3.84 -3.97
CA LYS A 369 -10.34 -3.46 -2.70
C LYS A 369 -11.51 -4.38 -2.35
N ILE A 370 -12.31 -4.82 -3.34
CA ILE A 370 -13.40 -5.79 -3.15
C ILE A 370 -12.81 -7.13 -2.70
N LYS A 371 -11.80 -7.65 -3.40
CA LYS A 371 -11.11 -8.90 -3.04
C LYS A 371 -10.51 -8.84 -1.65
N TYR A 372 -9.83 -7.75 -1.32
CA TYR A 372 -9.25 -7.56 0.01
C TYR A 372 -10.31 -7.57 1.12
N LYS A 373 -11.39 -6.78 0.95
CA LYS A 373 -12.45 -6.68 1.96
C LYS A 373 -13.30 -7.94 2.06
N GLY A 374 -13.55 -8.63 0.93
CA GLY A 374 -14.22 -9.93 0.91
C GLY A 374 -13.46 -10.94 1.75
N ARG A 375 -12.14 -11.05 1.55
CA ARG A 375 -11.27 -11.93 2.36
C ARG A 375 -11.32 -11.64 3.86
N MET A 376 -11.50 -10.37 4.25
CA MET A 376 -11.61 -9.98 5.68
C MET A 376 -12.82 -10.59 6.38
N VAL A 377 -13.89 -10.84 5.65
CA VAL A 377 -15.16 -11.37 6.18
C VAL A 377 -15.46 -12.80 5.71
N GLY A 378 -14.52 -13.44 5.01
CA GLY A 378 -14.66 -14.81 4.55
C GLY A 378 -15.46 -14.97 3.26
N ILE A 379 -15.71 -13.90 2.50
CA ILE A 379 -16.41 -13.94 1.20
C ILE A 379 -15.37 -14.22 0.10
N GLU A 380 -15.65 -15.24 -0.73
CA GLU A 380 -14.88 -15.51 -1.94
C GLU A 380 -15.23 -14.50 -3.03
N VAL A 381 -14.24 -13.98 -3.75
CA VAL A 381 -14.45 -13.07 -4.88
C VAL A 381 -13.86 -13.67 -6.15
N ALA A 382 -14.71 -13.99 -7.12
CA ALA A 382 -14.35 -14.51 -8.43
C ALA A 382 -14.58 -13.44 -9.53
N GLU A 383 -13.87 -13.56 -10.64
CA GLU A 383 -14.08 -12.76 -11.87
C GLU A 383 -14.48 -13.70 -12.99
N GLU A 384 -15.48 -13.29 -13.75
CA GLU A 384 -15.93 -13.94 -15.00
C GLU A 384 -15.65 -13.01 -16.19
#